data_bcdb892c735ddc054fa2aa4498238d8c
#
_entry.id   bcdb892c735ddc054fa2aa4498238d8c
#
_cell.length_a   1.000
_cell.length_b   1.000
_cell.length_c   1.000
_cell.angle_alpha   90.00
_cell.angle_beta   90.00
_cell.angle_gamma   90.00
#
_symmetry.space_group_name_H-M   'P 1'
#
loop_
_entity.id
_entity.type
_entity.pdbx_description
1 polymer ?
#
loop_
_entity_poly.entity_id
_entity_poly.type
_entity_poly.pdbx_seq_one_letter_code
_entity_poly.pdbx_strand_id
1 'polypeptide(L)'
;IYYAMLCGRLSANALDAFLATGDARALAQARKQFMKLHGKVFWVLGLLQRFWYGTDKRREKFVAMCRDPDVQTLTWQSYTTKKLVRRRPFAHIRVFFKDLAQLLGLARA
;
A
#
# COMPACT_ATOMS: atom_id res chain seq x y z
N ILE A 1 6.36 12.29 0.92
CA ILE A 1 6.42 13.29 2.00
C ILE A 1 5.75 12.75 3.28
N TYR A 2 4.45 12.40 3.28
CA TYR A 2 3.72 11.97 4.49
C TYR A 2 4.44 10.87 5.30
N TYR A 3 4.85 9.78 4.67
CA TYR A 3 5.54 8.68 5.37
C TYR A 3 6.90 9.09 5.91
N ALA A 4 7.64 9.94 5.20
CA ALA A 4 8.91 10.47 5.67
C ALA A 4 8.73 11.32 6.94
N MET A 5 7.75 12.22 6.95
CA MET A 5 7.43 13.05 8.12
C MET A 5 6.97 12.19 9.31
N LEU A 6 6.12 11.18 9.06
CA LEU A 6 5.68 10.26 10.11
C LEU A 6 6.86 9.46 10.68
N CYS A 7 7.73 8.90 9.83
CA CYS A 7 8.93 8.19 10.26
C CYS A 7 9.85 9.10 11.08
N GLY A 8 10.09 10.32 10.63
CA GLY A 8 10.89 11.31 11.37
C GLY A 8 10.35 11.56 12.77
N ARG A 9 9.04 11.78 12.90
CA ARG A 9 8.38 11.97 14.21
C ARG A 9 8.51 10.74 15.10
N LEU A 10 8.25 9.53 14.56
CA LEU A 10 8.36 8.29 15.33
C LEU A 10 9.81 8.01 15.77
N SER A 11 10.78 8.34 14.92
CA SER A 11 12.20 8.19 15.24
C SER A 11 12.63 9.17 16.32
N ALA A 12 12.19 10.43 16.26
CA ALA A 12 12.45 11.42 17.29
C ALA A 12 11.91 10.99 18.66
N ASN A 13 10.64 10.51 18.72
CA ASN A 13 10.06 10.01 19.95
C ASN A 13 10.83 8.80 20.52
N ALA A 14 11.29 7.90 19.65
CA ALA A 14 12.05 6.73 20.07
C ALA A 14 13.45 7.10 20.58
N LEU A 15 14.07 8.11 19.98
CA LEU A 15 15.35 8.65 20.40
C LEU A 15 15.23 9.36 21.76
N ASP A 16 14.21 10.17 21.94
CA ASP A 16 13.92 10.84 23.21
C ASP A 16 13.75 9.82 24.36
N ALA A 17 12.97 8.78 24.13
CA ALA A 17 12.82 7.69 25.10
C ALA A 17 14.12 6.94 25.39
N PHE A 18 14.98 6.75 24.37
CA PHE A 18 16.30 6.16 24.58
C PHE A 18 17.22 7.06 25.42
N LEU A 19 17.24 8.34 25.14
CA LEU A 19 18.06 9.30 25.89
C LEU A 19 17.62 9.42 27.36
N ALA A 20 16.30 9.32 27.61
CA ALA A 20 15.76 9.38 28.97
C ALA A 20 16.03 8.10 29.80
N THR A 21 16.09 6.92 29.15
CA THR A 21 16.15 5.62 29.85
C THR A 21 17.47 4.87 29.70
N GLY A 22 18.28 5.21 28.66
CA GLY A 22 19.46 4.42 28.27
C GLY A 22 19.15 3.07 27.64
N ASP A 23 17.85 2.70 27.47
CA ASP A 23 17.44 1.41 26.92
C ASP A 23 17.39 1.45 25.37
N ALA A 24 18.37 0.82 24.73
CA ALA A 24 18.45 0.73 23.26
C ALA A 24 17.18 0.08 22.61
N ARG A 25 16.40 -0.71 23.36
CA ARG A 25 15.13 -1.29 22.87
C ARG A 25 14.08 -0.22 22.55
N ALA A 26 14.19 0.96 23.13
CA ALA A 26 13.34 2.10 22.82
C ALA A 26 13.43 2.48 21.33
N LEU A 27 14.61 2.39 20.72
CA LEU A 27 14.82 2.73 19.30
C LEU A 27 13.99 1.83 18.35
N ALA A 28 13.75 0.58 18.71
CA ALA A 28 12.93 -0.33 17.93
C ALA A 28 11.44 0.07 17.86
N GLN A 29 10.98 0.94 18.78
CA GLN A 29 9.58 1.37 18.86
C GLN A 29 9.16 2.17 17.62
N ALA A 30 10.04 2.95 17.02
CA ALA A 30 9.73 3.71 15.79
C ALA A 30 9.25 2.77 14.68
N ARG A 31 10.01 1.72 14.37
CA ARG A 31 9.64 0.72 13.36
C ARG A 31 8.37 -0.03 13.76
N LYS A 32 8.24 -0.44 15.02
CA LYS A 32 7.09 -1.19 15.51
C LYS A 32 5.80 -0.39 15.37
N GLN A 33 5.81 0.89 15.73
CA GLN A 33 4.67 1.79 15.59
C GLN A 33 4.32 2.05 14.12
N PHE A 34 5.32 2.31 13.27
CA PHE A 34 5.10 2.48 11.85
C PHE A 34 4.45 1.24 11.21
N MET A 35 4.97 0.06 11.50
CA MET A 35 4.43 -1.20 10.96
C MET A 35 3.03 -1.52 11.50
N LYS A 36 2.72 -1.14 12.74
CA LYS A 36 1.37 -1.25 13.30
C LYS A 36 0.38 -0.39 12.54
N LEU A 37 0.76 0.83 12.16
CA LEU A 37 -0.10 1.78 11.45
C LEU A 37 -0.26 1.44 9.96
N HIS A 38 0.83 1.11 9.28
CA HIS A 38 0.90 1.05 7.82
C HIS A 38 1.40 -0.28 7.25
N GLY A 39 1.84 -1.23 8.09
CA GLY A 39 2.45 -2.48 7.64
C GLY A 39 1.56 -3.28 6.68
N LYS A 40 0.25 -3.34 6.92
CA LYS A 40 -0.71 -4.02 6.03
C LYS A 40 -0.76 -3.38 4.64
N VAL A 41 -0.74 -2.04 4.57
CA VAL A 41 -0.75 -1.30 3.29
C VAL A 41 0.54 -1.59 2.52
N PHE A 42 1.69 -1.50 3.19
CA PHE A 42 2.98 -1.77 2.57
C PHE A 42 3.13 -3.22 2.11
N TRP A 43 2.60 -4.18 2.88
CA TRP A 43 2.61 -5.58 2.48
C TRP A 43 1.79 -5.81 1.20
N VAL A 44 0.55 -5.27 1.13
CA VAL A 44 -0.30 -5.37 -0.07
C VAL A 44 0.36 -4.70 -1.27
N LEU A 45 0.89 -3.48 -1.10
CA LEU A 45 1.57 -2.76 -2.18
C LEU A 45 2.80 -3.50 -2.66
N GLY A 46 3.59 -4.08 -1.76
CA GLY A 46 4.76 -4.90 -2.11
C GLY A 46 4.38 -6.15 -2.92
N LEU A 47 3.29 -6.83 -2.54
CA LEU A 47 2.78 -7.97 -3.28
C LEU A 47 2.30 -7.57 -4.68
N LEU A 48 1.50 -6.50 -4.78
CA LEU A 48 1.02 -5.98 -6.07
C LEU A 48 2.16 -5.53 -6.96
N GLN A 49 3.17 -4.86 -6.41
CA GLN A 49 4.35 -4.44 -7.14
C GLN A 49 5.10 -5.64 -7.72
N ARG A 50 5.38 -6.66 -6.93
CA ARG A 50 6.03 -7.88 -7.41
C ARG A 50 5.26 -8.55 -8.54
N PHE A 51 3.94 -8.59 -8.42
CA PHE A 51 3.08 -9.20 -9.42
C PHE A 51 3.03 -8.40 -10.72
N TRP A 52 2.69 -7.11 -10.64
CA TRP A 52 2.47 -6.29 -11.84
C TRP A 52 3.76 -5.91 -12.55
N TYR A 53 4.86 -5.70 -11.82
CA TYR A 53 6.14 -5.33 -12.43
C TYR A 53 7.05 -6.52 -12.78
N GLY A 54 6.58 -7.75 -12.58
CA GLY A 54 7.35 -8.95 -12.85
C GLY A 54 7.64 -9.20 -14.35
N THR A 55 6.78 -8.74 -15.25
CA THR A 55 6.95 -8.86 -16.72
C THR A 55 6.36 -7.67 -17.45
N ASP A 56 6.85 -7.37 -18.66
CA ASP A 56 6.33 -6.27 -19.49
C ASP A 56 4.84 -6.45 -19.81
N LYS A 57 4.44 -7.67 -20.15
CA LYS A 57 3.04 -8.00 -20.43
C LYS A 57 2.11 -7.68 -19.23
N ARG A 58 2.57 -7.91 -18.01
CA ARG A 58 1.80 -7.56 -16.81
C ARG A 58 1.76 -6.05 -16.60
N ARG A 59 2.86 -5.35 -16.82
CA ARG A 59 2.91 -3.88 -16.74
C ARG A 59 1.94 -3.22 -17.71
N GLU A 60 1.90 -3.68 -18.96
CA GLU A 60 0.94 -3.18 -19.95
C GLU A 60 -0.52 -3.42 -19.52
N LYS A 61 -0.83 -4.60 -18.99
CA LYS A 61 -2.17 -4.89 -18.43
C LYS A 61 -2.49 -3.98 -17.24
N PHE A 62 -1.53 -3.71 -16.36
CA PHE A 62 -1.70 -2.79 -15.25
C PHE A 62 -2.02 -1.36 -15.73
N VAL A 63 -1.29 -0.87 -16.74
CA VAL A 63 -1.54 0.44 -17.34
C VAL A 63 -2.94 0.50 -17.97
N ALA A 64 -3.34 -0.54 -18.69
CA ALA A 64 -4.69 -0.64 -19.25
C ALA A 64 -5.78 -0.60 -18.17
N MET A 65 -5.56 -1.30 -17.05
CA MET A 65 -6.46 -1.31 -15.89
C MET A 65 -6.61 0.06 -15.23
N CYS A 66 -5.58 0.91 -15.27
CA CYS A 66 -5.64 2.28 -14.72
C CYS A 66 -6.65 3.19 -15.45
N ARG A 67 -7.20 2.76 -16.58
CA ARG A 67 -8.30 3.47 -17.27
C ARG A 67 -9.68 3.20 -16.63
N ASP A 68 -9.80 2.17 -15.79
CA ASP A 68 -11.07 1.83 -15.13
C ASP A 68 -11.39 2.86 -14.03
N PRO A 69 -12.57 3.50 -14.06
CA PRO A 69 -12.97 4.52 -13.08
C PRO A 69 -13.03 4.01 -11.64
N ASP A 70 -13.36 2.73 -11.43
CA ASP A 70 -13.37 2.13 -10.08
C ASP A 70 -11.94 2.01 -9.55
N VAL A 71 -10.98 1.59 -10.39
CA VAL A 71 -9.55 1.54 -10.05
C VAL A 71 -9.02 2.92 -9.69
N GLN A 72 -9.34 3.93 -10.51
CA GLN A 72 -8.93 5.31 -10.26
C GLN A 72 -9.49 5.81 -8.93
N THR A 73 -10.78 5.60 -8.67
CA THR A 73 -11.45 6.03 -7.44
C THR A 73 -10.86 5.35 -6.20
N LEU A 74 -10.68 4.02 -6.24
CA LEU A 74 -10.11 3.27 -5.12
C LEU A 74 -8.65 3.65 -4.85
N THR A 75 -7.87 3.85 -5.91
CA THR A 75 -6.48 4.29 -5.81
C THR A 75 -6.39 5.67 -5.20
N TRP A 76 -7.19 6.62 -5.70
CA TRP A 76 -7.23 7.98 -5.16
C TRP A 76 -7.63 8.02 -3.69
N GLN A 77 -8.69 7.31 -3.33
CA GLN A 77 -9.15 7.25 -1.93
C GLN A 77 -8.09 6.60 -1.01
N SER A 78 -7.47 5.49 -1.44
CA SER A 78 -6.42 4.84 -0.67
C SER A 78 -5.18 5.73 -0.53
N TYR A 79 -4.82 6.44 -1.59
CA TYR A 79 -3.70 7.38 -1.58
C TYR A 79 -3.96 8.57 -0.64
N THR A 80 -5.17 9.12 -0.66
CA THR A 80 -5.55 10.28 0.15
C THR A 80 -5.69 9.91 1.63
N THR A 81 -6.37 8.80 1.94
CA THR A 81 -6.63 8.38 3.33
C THR A 81 -5.46 7.60 3.95
N LYS A 82 -4.47 7.18 3.14
CA LYS A 82 -3.35 6.32 3.57
C LYS A 82 -3.81 5.00 4.22
N LYS A 83 -5.00 4.51 3.87
CA LYS A 83 -5.61 3.29 4.37
C LYS A 83 -6.19 2.48 3.21
N LEU A 84 -6.29 1.17 3.39
CA LEU A 84 -7.03 0.33 2.46
C LEU A 84 -8.53 0.68 2.56
N VAL A 85 -9.13 1.05 1.41
CA VAL A 85 -10.54 1.42 1.37
C VAL A 85 -11.41 0.17 1.47
N ARG A 86 -12.20 0.06 2.55
CA ARG A 86 -13.12 -1.07 2.79
C ARG A 86 -14.59 -0.77 2.44
N ARG A 87 -14.92 0.48 2.13
CA ARG A 87 -16.32 0.93 1.99
C ARG A 87 -17.04 0.44 0.72
N ARG A 88 -16.33 -0.13 -0.25
CA ARG A 88 -16.93 -0.62 -1.50
C ARG A 88 -16.50 -2.06 -1.79
N PRO A 89 -17.02 -3.05 -1.04
CA PRO A 89 -16.63 -4.44 -1.24
C PRO A 89 -16.94 -4.93 -2.66
N PHE A 90 -18.05 -4.49 -3.25
CA PHE A 90 -18.43 -4.83 -4.63
C PHE A 90 -17.45 -4.25 -5.67
N ALA A 91 -16.90 -3.04 -5.46
CA ALA A 91 -15.90 -2.48 -6.35
C ALA A 91 -14.59 -3.27 -6.28
N HIS A 92 -14.16 -3.70 -5.10
CA HIS A 92 -12.98 -4.57 -4.94
C HIS A 92 -13.18 -5.94 -5.61
N ILE A 93 -14.37 -6.55 -5.43
CA ILE A 93 -14.72 -7.82 -6.07
C ILE A 93 -14.75 -7.65 -7.59
N ARG A 94 -15.39 -6.61 -8.09
CA ARG A 94 -15.46 -6.31 -9.52
C ARG A 94 -14.11 -6.07 -10.15
N VAL A 95 -13.24 -5.28 -9.50
CA VAL A 95 -11.86 -5.06 -9.95
C VAL A 95 -11.09 -6.36 -9.95
N PHE A 96 -11.19 -7.17 -8.88
CA PHE A 96 -10.54 -8.48 -8.80
C PHE A 96 -10.96 -9.41 -9.94
N PHE A 97 -12.26 -9.51 -10.23
CA PHE A 97 -12.74 -10.36 -11.34
C PHE A 97 -12.34 -9.81 -12.72
N LYS A 98 -12.31 -8.49 -12.91
CA LYS A 98 -11.78 -7.88 -14.14
C LYS A 98 -10.29 -8.18 -14.32
N ASP A 99 -9.52 -8.06 -13.25
CA ASP A 99 -8.09 -8.38 -13.24
C ASP A 99 -7.85 -9.85 -13.57
N LEU A 100 -8.64 -10.74 -12.96
CA LEU A 100 -8.56 -12.17 -13.21
C LEU A 100 -8.94 -12.50 -14.69
N ALA A 101 -10.00 -11.91 -15.20
CA ALA A 101 -10.43 -12.08 -16.59
C ALA A 101 -9.38 -11.57 -17.58
N GLN A 102 -8.75 -10.43 -17.31
CA GLN A 102 -7.65 -9.91 -18.14
C GLN A 102 -6.40 -10.79 -18.07
N LEU A 103 -6.08 -11.33 -16.88
CA LEU A 103 -4.96 -12.25 -16.69
C LEU A 103 -5.16 -13.55 -17.48
N LEU A 104 -6.38 -14.07 -17.48
CA LEU A 104 -6.74 -15.28 -18.22
C LEU A 104 -6.93 -15.05 -19.73
N GLY A 105 -6.82 -13.78 -20.19
CA GLY A 105 -7.02 -13.44 -21.60
C GLY A 105 -8.48 -13.46 -22.06
N LEU A 106 -9.45 -13.53 -21.13
CA LEU A 106 -10.88 -13.62 -21.40
C LEU A 106 -11.54 -12.25 -21.65
N ALA A 107 -10.88 -11.15 -21.29
CA ALA A 107 -11.32 -9.78 -21.54
C ALA A 107 -10.26 -9.02 -22.35
N ARG A 108 -10.67 -8.40 -23.46
CA ARG A 108 -9.87 -7.41 -24.16
C ARG A 108 -9.89 -6.09 -23.40
N ALA A 109 -8.73 -5.45 -23.31
CA ALA A 109 -8.59 -4.13 -22.72
C ALA A 109 -9.33 -3.07 -23.52
#